data_fa2a2a1d5889e807321ba13ec033aacb
#
_entry.id   fa2a2a1d5889e807321ba13ec033aacb
#
_cell.length_a   1.000
_cell.length_b   1.000
_cell.length_c   1.000
_cell.angle_alpha   90.00
_cell.angle_beta   90.00
_cell.angle_gamma   90.00
#
_symmetry.space_group_name_H-M   'P 1'
#
loop_
_entity.id
_entity.type
_entity.pdbx_description
1 polymer ?
#
loop_
_entity_poly.entity_id
_entity_poly.type
_entity_poly.pdbx_seq_one_letter_code
_entity_poly.pdbx_strand_id
1 'polypeptide(L)'
;TLYSILFYCIPKGSRDMREELNVEELFASKVFTLGKMKERLPKSTYKEVKKIMDQGGELSLATADVVASAMKDWAIENGATHYTHWFQPLTGITAEKHDAFVTHPDEDGRMIMEFSGKELIKGEPDASSFPSGGLRATFEARGYTTWDITSPAFIKETATGPTLCIPTAFCSYKGEALDKKTPLLRSMEALSKQAIRIVRLFGNTEATKVLPSVGAEQEYFLV
;
A
#
# COMPACT_ATOMS: atom_id res chain seq x y z
N THR A 1 16.78 1.40 -29.29
CA THR A 1 16.87 2.50 -28.33
C THR A 1 18.07 2.23 -27.45
N LEU A 2 19.15 3.03 -27.66
CA LEU A 2 20.42 2.90 -26.95
C LEU A 2 20.23 3.21 -25.47
N TYR A 3 20.56 2.28 -24.61
CA TYR A 3 20.84 2.54 -23.20
C TYR A 3 22.25 3.13 -23.08
N SER A 4 22.33 4.43 -22.79
CA SER A 4 23.59 5.06 -22.39
C SER A 4 23.98 4.55 -21.02
N ILE A 5 25.00 3.72 -20.95
CA ILE A 5 25.65 3.37 -19.69
C ILE A 5 26.44 4.63 -19.27
N LEU A 6 25.93 5.34 -18.29
CA LEU A 6 26.66 6.42 -17.63
C LEU A 6 27.75 5.80 -16.73
N PHE A 7 28.99 5.82 -17.18
CA PHE A 7 30.11 5.62 -16.29
C PHE A 7 30.29 6.87 -15.42
N TYR A 8 29.92 6.77 -14.16
CA TYR A 8 30.33 7.78 -13.17
C TYR A 8 31.83 7.62 -12.91
N CYS A 9 32.61 8.62 -13.30
CA CYS A 9 34.01 8.72 -12.90
C CYS A 9 34.06 9.08 -11.41
N ILE A 10 34.35 8.11 -10.55
CA ILE A 10 34.54 8.34 -9.12
C ILE A 10 35.90 9.02 -8.91
N PRO A 11 35.96 10.21 -8.26
CA PRO A 11 37.23 10.86 -7.97
C PRO A 11 38.10 9.96 -7.05
N LYS A 12 39.38 9.81 -7.39
CA LYS A 12 40.35 9.15 -6.50
C LYS A 12 40.39 9.90 -5.18
N GLY A 13 39.85 9.30 -4.12
CA GLY A 13 39.86 9.85 -2.75
C GLY A 13 38.55 9.79 -1.99
N SER A 14 37.43 9.41 -2.62
CA SER A 14 36.24 9.08 -1.84
C SER A 14 36.47 7.70 -1.17
N ARG A 15 36.46 7.65 0.15
CA ARG A 15 36.35 6.38 0.88
C ARG A 15 35.14 5.66 0.28
N ASP A 16 35.36 4.45 -0.17
CA ASP A 16 34.28 3.54 -0.60
C ASP A 16 33.46 3.22 0.66
N MET A 17 32.52 4.11 0.96
CA MET A 17 31.49 3.88 1.98
C MET A 17 30.39 3.02 1.34
N ARG A 18 30.75 1.86 0.83
CA ARG A 18 29.81 0.75 0.76
C ARG A 18 29.70 0.26 2.20
N GLU A 19 28.81 0.89 2.98
CA GLU A 19 28.25 0.20 4.12
C GLU A 19 27.80 -1.16 3.58
N GLU A 20 28.30 -2.23 4.16
CA GLU A 20 27.81 -3.59 3.87
C GLU A 20 26.29 -3.53 4.11
N LEU A 21 25.52 -3.53 3.02
CA LEU A 21 24.07 -3.51 3.08
C LEU A 21 23.63 -4.78 3.82
N ASN A 22 23.26 -4.63 5.08
CA ASN A 22 22.65 -5.70 5.83
C ASN A 22 21.23 -5.92 5.31
N VAL A 23 21.05 -6.93 4.46
CA VAL A 23 19.78 -7.24 3.82
C VAL A 23 18.69 -7.53 4.87
N GLU A 24 19.04 -8.14 6.00
CA GLU A 24 18.09 -8.45 7.07
C GLU A 24 17.56 -7.17 7.74
N GLU A 25 18.39 -6.17 7.92
CA GLU A 25 17.99 -4.88 8.47
C GLU A 25 17.24 -4.01 7.45
N LEU A 26 17.62 -4.14 6.17
CA LEU A 26 17.03 -3.36 5.09
C LEU A 26 15.66 -3.88 4.68
N PHE A 27 15.47 -5.21 4.68
CA PHE A 27 14.23 -5.84 4.24
C PHE A 27 13.05 -5.39 5.12
N ALA A 28 12.02 -4.86 4.47
CA ALA A 28 10.79 -4.34 5.11
C ALA A 28 11.01 -3.23 6.17
N SER A 29 12.18 -2.60 6.24
CA SER A 29 12.47 -1.49 7.17
C SER A 29 11.50 -0.32 7.00
N LYS A 30 11.08 -0.06 5.75
CA LYS A 30 10.14 1.01 5.36
C LYS A 30 8.72 0.52 5.08
N VAL A 31 8.31 -0.55 5.75
CA VAL A 31 6.96 -1.12 5.64
C VAL A 31 6.24 -0.99 6.97
N PHE A 32 4.98 -0.51 6.94
CA PHE A 32 4.11 -0.40 8.11
C PHE A 32 3.52 -1.78 8.44
N THR A 33 4.35 -2.64 9.00
CA THR A 33 4.03 -4.03 9.31
C THR A 33 3.08 -4.16 10.50
N LEU A 34 2.53 -5.37 10.70
CA LEU A 34 1.77 -5.71 11.91
C LEU A 34 2.58 -5.48 13.20
N GLY A 35 3.90 -5.68 13.17
CA GLY A 35 4.80 -5.35 14.28
C GLY A 35 4.75 -3.85 14.61
N LYS A 36 4.90 -3.00 13.60
CA LYS A 36 4.80 -1.55 13.73
C LYS A 36 3.41 -1.11 14.23
N MET A 37 2.34 -1.73 13.72
CA MET A 37 0.98 -1.49 14.21
C MET A 37 0.82 -1.86 15.68
N LYS A 38 1.38 -3.00 16.10
CA LYS A 38 1.32 -3.45 17.50
C LYS A 38 2.02 -2.51 18.47
N GLU A 39 3.12 -1.89 18.03
CA GLU A 39 3.88 -0.92 18.82
C GLU A 39 3.16 0.42 18.96
N ARG A 40 2.41 0.84 17.94
CA ARG A 40 1.87 2.21 17.81
C ARG A 40 0.37 2.30 18.09
N LEU A 41 -0.36 1.21 17.96
CA LEU A 41 -1.81 1.21 18.16
C LEU A 41 -2.20 0.82 19.59
N PRO A 42 -3.28 1.38 20.13
CA PRO A 42 -3.93 0.84 21.33
C PRO A 42 -4.23 -0.65 21.16
N LYS A 43 -4.09 -1.42 22.25
CA LYS A 43 -4.27 -2.88 22.21
C LYS A 43 -5.64 -3.32 21.64
N SER A 44 -6.70 -2.55 21.91
CA SER A 44 -8.05 -2.82 21.38
C SER A 44 -8.09 -2.66 19.86
N THR A 45 -7.60 -1.52 19.36
CA THR A 45 -7.50 -1.19 17.93
C THR A 45 -6.67 -2.22 17.17
N TYR A 46 -5.50 -2.58 17.69
CA TYR A 46 -4.66 -3.60 17.08
C TYR A 46 -5.36 -4.95 16.96
N LYS A 47 -6.08 -5.37 18.01
CA LYS A 47 -6.84 -6.64 17.99
C LYS A 47 -7.96 -6.63 16.96
N GLU A 48 -8.66 -5.49 16.82
CA GLU A 48 -9.73 -5.33 15.83
C GLU A 48 -9.17 -5.38 14.42
N VAL A 49 -8.13 -4.59 14.13
CA VAL A 49 -7.43 -4.60 12.83
C VAL A 49 -6.97 -6.01 12.48
N LYS A 50 -6.28 -6.70 13.41
CA LYS A 50 -5.81 -8.07 13.19
C LYS A 50 -6.96 -9.03 12.91
N LYS A 51 -8.06 -8.92 13.64
CA LYS A 51 -9.26 -9.75 13.42
C LYS A 51 -9.82 -9.54 12.01
N ILE A 52 -9.90 -8.28 11.55
CA ILE A 52 -10.40 -7.97 10.21
C ILE A 52 -9.45 -8.51 9.13
N MET A 53 -8.13 -8.42 9.33
CA MET A 53 -7.15 -9.00 8.40
C MET A 53 -7.28 -10.53 8.31
N ASP A 54 -7.51 -11.19 9.43
CA ASP A 54 -7.56 -12.65 9.50
C ASP A 54 -8.93 -13.22 9.01
N GLN A 55 -10.03 -12.54 9.32
CA GLN A 55 -11.38 -13.04 9.13
C GLN A 55 -12.19 -12.30 8.05
N GLY A 56 -11.72 -11.15 7.61
CA GLY A 56 -12.49 -10.21 6.82
C GLY A 56 -13.42 -9.37 7.68
N GLY A 57 -14.02 -8.36 7.08
CA GLY A 57 -14.95 -7.45 7.72
C GLY A 57 -14.70 -6.00 7.31
N GLU A 58 -15.52 -5.10 7.82
CA GLU A 58 -15.38 -3.68 7.60
C GLU A 58 -14.69 -3.01 8.79
N LEU A 59 -13.81 -2.07 8.50
CA LEU A 59 -13.17 -1.25 9.50
C LEU A 59 -14.09 -0.08 9.88
N SER A 60 -14.34 0.11 11.18
CA SER A 60 -15.08 1.28 11.64
C SER A 60 -14.28 2.57 11.37
N LEU A 61 -14.98 3.67 11.11
CA LEU A 61 -14.29 4.96 10.88
C LEU A 61 -13.45 5.37 12.09
N ALA A 62 -13.94 5.14 13.30
CA ALA A 62 -13.21 5.46 14.53
C ALA A 62 -11.89 4.64 14.66
N THR A 63 -11.93 3.37 14.30
CA THR A 63 -10.73 2.53 14.28
C THR A 63 -9.79 2.96 13.16
N ALA A 64 -10.33 3.33 12.00
CA ALA A 64 -9.56 3.84 10.87
C ALA A 64 -8.85 5.17 11.21
N ASP A 65 -9.49 6.08 11.95
CA ASP A 65 -8.89 7.35 12.38
C ASP A 65 -7.64 7.09 13.27
N VAL A 66 -7.73 6.14 14.20
CA VAL A 66 -6.60 5.79 15.06
C VAL A 66 -5.45 5.17 14.24
N VAL A 67 -5.78 4.32 13.27
CA VAL A 67 -4.77 3.70 12.38
C VAL A 67 -4.15 4.75 11.48
N ALA A 68 -4.94 5.64 10.90
CA ALA A 68 -4.48 6.71 10.02
C ALA A 68 -3.51 7.64 10.76
N SER A 69 -3.85 8.07 11.97
CA SER A 69 -2.96 8.89 12.79
C SER A 69 -1.62 8.20 13.07
N ALA A 70 -1.65 6.94 13.49
CA ALA A 70 -0.42 6.19 13.76
C ALA A 70 0.42 5.95 12.49
N MET A 71 -0.24 5.72 11.36
CA MET A 71 0.42 5.53 10.05
C MET A 71 1.06 6.83 9.56
N LYS A 72 0.36 7.97 9.71
CA LYS A 72 0.89 9.31 9.41
C LYS A 72 2.12 9.62 10.26
N ASP A 73 2.03 9.43 11.57
CA ASP A 73 3.14 9.73 12.47
C ASP A 73 4.38 8.90 12.10
N TRP A 74 4.18 7.61 11.83
CA TRP A 74 5.26 6.74 11.34
C TRP A 74 5.82 7.20 9.99
N ALA A 75 4.96 7.65 9.06
CA ALA A 75 5.39 8.13 7.76
C ALA A 75 6.23 9.41 7.88
N ILE A 76 5.81 10.36 8.74
CA ILE A 76 6.54 11.61 9.01
C ILE A 76 7.90 11.31 9.65
N GLU A 77 7.99 10.38 10.59
CA GLU A 77 9.27 9.93 11.16
C GLU A 77 10.23 9.36 10.12
N ASN A 78 9.68 8.80 9.02
CA ASN A 78 10.45 8.33 7.87
C ASN A 78 10.62 9.40 6.77
N GLY A 79 10.32 10.66 7.07
CA GLY A 79 10.54 11.81 6.20
C GLY A 79 9.44 12.06 5.15
N ALA A 80 8.34 11.29 5.16
CA ALA A 80 7.25 11.49 4.21
C ALA A 80 6.41 12.71 4.60
N THR A 81 6.11 13.56 3.62
CA THR A 81 5.21 14.72 3.73
C THR A 81 3.91 14.53 2.96
N HIS A 82 3.88 13.50 2.12
CA HIS A 82 2.79 13.17 1.22
C HIS A 82 2.43 11.69 1.36
N TYR A 83 1.20 11.37 0.97
CA TYR A 83 0.72 10.00 0.82
C TYR A 83 0.08 9.79 -0.54
N THR A 84 -0.06 8.54 -0.95
CA THR A 84 -0.75 8.18 -2.17
C THR A 84 -1.58 6.91 -1.97
N HIS A 85 -2.81 6.93 -2.51
CA HIS A 85 -3.53 5.69 -2.77
C HIS A 85 -2.93 5.04 -4.01
N TRP A 86 -2.30 3.89 -3.81
CA TRP A 86 -1.53 3.17 -4.81
C TRP A 86 -2.30 1.95 -5.29
N PHE A 87 -2.64 1.89 -6.57
CA PHE A 87 -3.51 0.87 -7.12
C PHE A 87 -3.13 0.47 -8.56
N GLN A 88 -3.68 -0.65 -9.01
CA GLN A 88 -3.40 -1.27 -10.30
C GLN A 88 -4.67 -1.30 -11.16
N PRO A 89 -4.99 -0.24 -11.90
CA PRO A 89 -6.15 -0.22 -12.78
C PRO A 89 -6.03 -1.27 -13.89
N LEU A 90 -7.16 -1.59 -14.54
CA LEU A 90 -7.20 -2.58 -15.63
C LEU A 90 -6.29 -2.25 -16.81
N THR A 91 -5.88 -1.00 -16.96
CA THR A 91 -4.93 -0.56 -18.00
C THR A 91 -3.53 -1.13 -17.87
N GLY A 92 -3.19 -1.67 -16.71
CA GLY A 92 -1.90 -2.30 -16.43
C GLY A 92 -0.79 -1.38 -15.96
N ILE A 93 -1.01 -0.07 -15.95
CA ILE A 93 -0.08 0.91 -15.41
C ILE A 93 -0.49 1.27 -14.00
N THR A 94 0.47 1.28 -13.06
CA THR A 94 0.22 1.71 -11.68
C THR A 94 -0.30 3.14 -11.66
N ALA A 95 -1.38 3.38 -10.91
CA ALA A 95 -1.96 4.68 -10.68
C ALA A 95 -1.75 5.12 -9.23
N GLU A 96 -1.60 6.41 -9.02
CA GLU A 96 -1.27 7.00 -7.74
C GLU A 96 -2.12 8.27 -7.53
N LYS A 97 -2.94 8.27 -6.48
CA LYS A 97 -3.67 9.47 -6.04
C LYS A 97 -2.87 10.14 -4.93
N HIS A 98 -2.00 11.06 -5.33
CA HIS A 98 -1.15 11.81 -4.40
C HIS A 98 -1.92 12.88 -3.66
N ASP A 99 -1.59 13.03 -2.37
CA ASP A 99 -2.07 14.10 -1.52
C ASP A 99 -1.01 14.46 -0.46
N ALA A 100 -1.15 15.59 0.20
CA ALA A 100 -0.26 16.04 1.24
C ALA A 100 -0.88 15.85 2.62
N PHE A 101 -0.04 15.57 3.64
CA PHE A 101 -0.50 15.59 5.03
C PHE A 101 -0.77 17.01 5.54
N VAL A 102 -0.21 18.01 4.88
CA VAL A 102 -0.34 19.40 5.29
C VAL A 102 -1.75 19.90 5.02
N THR A 103 -2.37 20.44 6.07
CA THR A 103 -3.70 21.09 6.02
C THR A 103 -3.58 22.60 6.23
N HIS A 104 -4.72 23.27 6.43
CA HIS A 104 -4.74 24.68 6.71
C HIS A 104 -3.98 25.01 8.00
N PRO A 105 -3.27 26.15 8.07
CA PRO A 105 -2.66 26.60 9.31
C PRO A 105 -3.68 26.74 10.43
N ASP A 106 -3.25 26.50 11.67
CA ASP A 106 -4.04 26.81 12.85
C ASP A 106 -4.19 28.33 13.05
N GLU A 107 -4.92 28.74 14.10
CA GLU A 107 -5.15 30.15 14.43
C GLU A 107 -3.85 30.92 14.71
N ASP A 108 -2.78 30.22 15.10
CA ASP A 108 -1.44 30.77 15.32
C ASP A 108 -0.58 30.78 14.05
N GLY A 109 -1.11 30.33 12.89
CA GLY A 109 -0.39 30.24 11.63
C GLY A 109 0.57 29.04 11.54
N ARG A 110 0.44 28.04 12.40
CA ARG A 110 1.28 26.82 12.38
C ARG A 110 0.68 25.81 11.43
N MET A 111 1.54 25.19 10.63
CA MET A 111 1.12 24.12 9.73
C MET A 111 0.70 22.88 10.53
N ILE A 112 -0.47 22.37 10.21
CA ILE A 112 -1.01 21.14 10.79
C ILE A 112 -0.81 20.02 9.79
N MET A 113 -0.41 18.85 10.27
CA MET A 113 -0.35 17.63 9.49
C MET A 113 -1.44 16.67 9.96
N GLU A 114 -2.38 16.37 9.08
CA GLU A 114 -3.52 15.51 9.35
C GLU A 114 -3.60 14.36 8.33
N PHE A 115 -4.20 13.29 8.75
CA PHE A 115 -4.58 12.16 7.92
C PHE A 115 -5.70 11.41 8.62
N SER A 116 -6.90 11.47 8.08
CA SER A 116 -8.10 10.90 8.68
C SER A 116 -8.34 9.46 8.25
N GLY A 117 -9.10 8.73 9.03
CA GLY A 117 -9.57 7.40 8.66
C GLY A 117 -10.40 7.39 7.38
N LYS A 118 -11.13 8.47 7.10
CA LYS A 118 -11.87 8.62 5.85
C LYS A 118 -10.92 8.65 4.65
N GLU A 119 -9.84 9.42 4.75
CA GLU A 119 -8.81 9.51 3.71
C GLU A 119 -8.03 8.19 3.58
N LEU A 120 -7.77 7.49 4.68
CA LEU A 120 -7.14 6.17 4.66
C LEU A 120 -8.03 5.15 3.94
N ILE A 121 -9.31 5.06 4.31
CA ILE A 121 -10.21 4.01 3.79
C ILE A 121 -10.56 4.25 2.34
N LYS A 122 -10.84 5.49 1.94
CA LYS A 122 -11.40 5.79 0.62
C LYS A 122 -10.75 6.99 -0.02
N GLY A 123 -10.33 6.83 -1.26
CA GLY A 123 -9.88 7.90 -2.14
C GLY A 123 -10.74 7.96 -3.40
N GLU A 124 -10.89 9.14 -3.95
CA GLU A 124 -11.54 9.37 -5.25
C GLU A 124 -10.48 9.82 -6.25
N PRO A 125 -9.97 8.89 -7.10
CA PRO A 125 -8.99 9.25 -8.12
C PRO A 125 -9.63 10.16 -9.17
N ASP A 126 -8.84 11.03 -9.73
CA ASP A 126 -9.20 11.86 -10.88
C ASP A 126 -8.30 11.56 -12.08
N ALA A 127 -8.44 12.33 -13.15
CA ALA A 127 -7.65 12.12 -14.37
C ALA A 127 -6.13 12.23 -14.12
N SER A 128 -5.68 13.01 -13.13
CA SER A 128 -4.26 13.17 -12.79
C SER A 128 -3.65 11.94 -12.12
N SER A 129 -4.49 11.07 -11.54
CA SER A 129 -4.07 9.83 -10.89
C SER A 129 -3.58 8.76 -11.87
N PHE A 130 -3.92 8.89 -13.15
CA PHE A 130 -3.65 7.90 -14.20
C PHE A 130 -2.53 8.38 -15.13
N PRO A 131 -1.42 7.62 -15.23
CA PRO A 131 -0.31 7.99 -16.11
C PRO A 131 -0.68 8.03 -17.60
N SER A 132 -1.74 7.33 -18.01
CA SER A 132 -2.21 7.31 -19.40
C SER A 132 -2.70 8.67 -19.91
N GLY A 133 -3.19 9.54 -19.01
CA GLY A 133 -3.66 10.89 -19.36
C GLY A 133 -4.84 10.94 -20.35
N GLY A 134 -5.29 12.15 -20.65
CA GLY A 134 -6.27 12.45 -21.69
C GLY A 134 -7.69 11.92 -21.41
N LEU A 135 -8.46 11.72 -22.50
CA LEU A 135 -9.85 11.26 -22.41
C LEU A 135 -9.97 9.89 -21.72
N ARG A 136 -9.01 9.01 -21.95
CA ARG A 136 -8.99 7.67 -21.32
C ARG A 136 -8.92 7.78 -19.82
N ALA A 137 -8.04 8.62 -19.28
CA ALA A 137 -7.91 8.83 -17.84
C ALA A 137 -9.22 9.32 -17.21
N THR A 138 -9.97 10.19 -17.92
CA THR A 138 -11.27 10.66 -17.47
C THR A 138 -12.30 9.52 -17.36
N PHE A 139 -12.25 8.54 -18.25
CA PHE A 139 -13.09 7.34 -18.15
C PHE A 139 -12.65 6.39 -17.04
N GLU A 140 -11.36 6.23 -16.86
CA GLU A 140 -10.77 5.39 -15.82
C GLU A 140 -11.06 5.91 -14.42
N ALA A 141 -11.13 7.23 -14.23
CA ALA A 141 -11.41 7.90 -12.94
C ALA A 141 -12.88 7.79 -12.46
N ARG A 142 -13.62 6.76 -12.88
CA ARG A 142 -15.04 6.56 -12.53
C ARG A 142 -15.28 5.58 -11.39
N GLY A 143 -14.50 5.68 -10.34
CA GLY A 143 -14.62 4.80 -9.21
C GLY A 143 -14.01 5.41 -7.97
N TYR A 144 -13.77 4.56 -7.00
CA TYR A 144 -13.08 4.92 -5.78
C TYR A 144 -12.04 3.87 -5.43
N THR A 145 -11.01 4.31 -4.75
CA THR A 145 -10.03 3.42 -4.10
C THR A 145 -10.50 3.07 -2.71
N THR A 146 -10.24 1.85 -2.28
CA THR A 146 -10.47 1.42 -0.91
C THR A 146 -9.22 0.75 -0.36
N TRP A 147 -8.83 1.11 0.85
CA TRP A 147 -7.65 0.53 1.49
C TRP A 147 -7.75 -1.00 1.55
N ASP A 148 -6.73 -1.68 1.06
CA ASP A 148 -6.57 -3.11 1.28
C ASP A 148 -5.80 -3.34 2.58
N ILE A 149 -6.53 -3.57 3.65
CA ILE A 149 -5.97 -3.81 4.98
C ILE A 149 -5.04 -5.03 5.05
N THR A 150 -5.11 -5.94 4.09
CA THR A 150 -4.25 -7.13 4.02
C THR A 150 -2.89 -6.86 3.38
N SER A 151 -2.74 -5.69 2.74
CA SER A 151 -1.48 -5.23 2.15
C SER A 151 -0.89 -4.10 2.99
N PRO A 152 0.33 -4.24 3.49
CA PRO A 152 0.93 -3.22 4.32
C PRO A 152 1.25 -1.94 3.52
N ALA A 153 1.02 -0.78 4.12
CA ALA A 153 1.51 0.48 3.59
C ALA A 153 3.05 0.54 3.69
N PHE A 154 3.67 1.30 2.82
CA PHE A 154 5.13 1.39 2.75
C PHE A 154 5.58 2.78 2.31
N ILE A 155 6.82 3.13 2.62
CA ILE A 155 7.45 4.35 2.14
C ILE A 155 8.18 4.05 0.82
N LYS A 156 7.82 4.80 -0.22
CA LYS A 156 8.50 4.83 -1.51
C LYS A 156 9.41 6.06 -1.56
N GLU A 157 10.69 5.83 -1.73
CA GLU A 157 11.65 6.91 -1.93
C GLU A 157 11.71 7.29 -3.40
N THR A 158 11.60 8.57 -3.66
CA THR A 158 11.72 9.16 -4.99
C THR A 158 12.69 10.33 -4.98
N ALA A 159 13.09 10.83 -6.15
CA ALA A 159 13.94 12.00 -6.25
C ALA A 159 13.31 13.26 -5.62
N THR A 160 12.00 13.31 -5.47
CA THR A 160 11.25 14.41 -4.87
C THR A 160 11.02 14.23 -3.36
N GLY A 161 11.45 13.10 -2.80
CA GLY A 161 11.31 12.76 -1.38
C GLY A 161 10.49 11.50 -1.11
N PRO A 162 10.45 11.08 0.15
CA PRO A 162 9.67 9.92 0.57
C PRO A 162 8.16 10.19 0.51
N THR A 163 7.39 9.20 0.07
CA THR A 163 5.92 9.25 0.02
C THR A 163 5.35 7.98 0.66
N LEU A 164 4.34 8.13 1.50
CA LEU A 164 3.59 7.00 2.03
C LEU A 164 2.70 6.40 0.93
N CYS A 165 2.95 5.16 0.54
CA CYS A 165 2.12 4.42 -0.40
C CYS A 165 1.15 3.51 0.35
N ILE A 166 -0.14 3.69 0.09
CA ILE A 166 -1.23 2.93 0.70
C ILE A 166 -1.81 2.02 -0.38
N PRO A 167 -1.55 0.70 -0.33
CA PRO A 167 -2.11 -0.23 -1.31
C PRO A 167 -3.64 -0.28 -1.22
N THR A 168 -4.31 -0.04 -2.34
CA THR A 168 -5.76 0.02 -2.41
C THR A 168 -6.31 -0.87 -3.52
N ALA A 169 -7.55 -1.30 -3.37
CA ALA A 169 -8.37 -1.79 -4.45
C ALA A 169 -9.06 -0.61 -5.14
N PHE A 170 -9.40 -0.77 -6.42
CA PHE A 170 -10.11 0.23 -7.19
C PHE A 170 -11.40 -0.37 -7.75
N CYS A 171 -12.53 0.22 -7.37
CA CYS A 171 -13.86 -0.28 -7.67
C CYS A 171 -14.77 0.82 -8.19
N SER A 172 -15.78 0.43 -9.00
CA SER A 172 -16.86 1.32 -9.38
C SER A 172 -17.76 1.63 -8.17
N TYR A 173 -18.60 2.66 -8.29
CA TYR A 173 -19.58 2.97 -7.26
C TYR A 173 -20.63 1.88 -7.01
N LYS A 174 -20.73 0.92 -7.93
CA LYS A 174 -21.57 -0.29 -7.80
C LYS A 174 -20.80 -1.50 -7.28
N GLY A 175 -19.52 -1.36 -6.96
CA GLY A 175 -18.67 -2.44 -6.44
C GLY A 175 -18.06 -3.36 -7.52
N GLU A 176 -18.13 -2.98 -8.79
CA GLU A 176 -17.45 -3.70 -9.88
C GLU A 176 -15.94 -3.48 -9.78
N ALA A 177 -15.16 -4.53 -10.02
CA ALA A 177 -13.70 -4.41 -10.02
C ALA A 177 -13.23 -3.58 -11.24
N LEU A 178 -12.46 -2.52 -10.97
CA LEU A 178 -11.81 -1.68 -11.98
C LEU A 178 -10.29 -1.85 -11.95
N ASP A 179 -9.80 -2.82 -11.20
CA ASP A 179 -8.39 -3.12 -11.00
C ASP A 179 -8.09 -4.61 -11.18
N LYS A 180 -6.81 -4.96 -11.09
CA LYS A 180 -6.34 -6.35 -11.11
C LYS A 180 -6.34 -6.99 -9.71
N LYS A 181 -6.25 -6.19 -8.65
CA LYS A 181 -6.14 -6.66 -7.28
C LYS A 181 -7.46 -7.26 -6.76
N THR A 182 -8.59 -6.62 -7.02
CA THR A 182 -9.90 -7.10 -6.55
C THR A 182 -10.23 -8.50 -7.06
N PRO A 183 -10.08 -8.85 -8.35
CA PRO A 183 -10.24 -10.23 -8.82
C PRO A 183 -9.29 -11.20 -8.14
N LEU A 184 -8.02 -10.82 -7.93
CA LEU A 184 -7.05 -11.66 -7.22
C LEU A 184 -7.50 -11.94 -5.79
N LEU A 185 -7.86 -10.93 -5.01
CA LEU A 185 -8.31 -11.09 -3.62
C LEU A 185 -9.57 -11.97 -3.53
N ARG A 186 -10.52 -11.78 -4.44
CA ARG A 186 -11.73 -12.61 -4.53
C ARG A 186 -11.41 -14.06 -4.88
N SER A 187 -10.47 -14.31 -5.78
CA SER A 187 -10.03 -15.66 -6.13
C SER A 187 -9.32 -16.35 -4.97
N MET A 188 -8.48 -15.63 -4.22
CA MET A 188 -7.81 -16.15 -3.02
C MET A 188 -8.83 -16.52 -1.94
N GLU A 189 -9.86 -15.72 -1.75
CA GLU A 189 -10.94 -16.03 -0.80
C GLU A 189 -11.74 -17.26 -1.22
N ALA A 190 -12.11 -17.37 -2.49
CA ALA A 190 -12.81 -18.53 -3.04
C ALA A 190 -11.97 -19.81 -2.89
N LEU A 191 -10.66 -19.73 -3.19
CA LEU A 191 -9.73 -20.84 -3.01
C LEU A 191 -9.64 -21.25 -1.53
N SER A 192 -9.48 -20.28 -0.62
CA SER A 192 -9.41 -20.53 0.81
C SER A 192 -10.63 -21.30 1.33
N LYS A 193 -11.83 -20.91 0.90
CA LYS A 193 -13.09 -21.60 1.27
C LYS A 193 -13.09 -23.09 0.88
N GLN A 194 -12.57 -23.44 -0.30
CA GLN A 194 -12.49 -24.83 -0.73
C GLN A 194 -11.33 -25.58 -0.07
N ALA A 195 -10.17 -24.95 0.05
CA ALA A 195 -9.00 -25.55 0.67
C ALA A 195 -9.22 -25.90 2.15
N ILE A 196 -9.95 -25.08 2.91
CA ILE A 196 -10.33 -25.38 4.30
C ILE A 196 -11.15 -26.68 4.40
N ARG A 197 -12.01 -26.95 3.43
CA ARG A 197 -12.78 -28.20 3.41
C ARG A 197 -11.85 -29.41 3.32
N ILE A 198 -10.83 -29.33 2.48
CA ILE A 198 -9.82 -30.41 2.33
C ILE A 198 -8.98 -30.54 3.60
N VAL A 199 -8.48 -29.43 4.15
CA VAL A 199 -7.70 -29.41 5.39
C VAL A 199 -8.43 -30.07 6.54
N ARG A 200 -9.74 -29.85 6.65
CA ARG A 200 -10.61 -30.49 7.66
C ARG A 200 -10.75 -32.00 7.44
N LEU A 201 -10.78 -32.49 6.20
CA LEU A 201 -10.81 -33.92 5.91
C LEU A 201 -9.55 -34.64 6.40
N PHE A 202 -8.41 -33.93 6.46
CA PHE A 202 -7.16 -34.43 7.03
C PHE A 202 -7.04 -34.22 8.56
N GLY A 203 -8.16 -33.89 9.24
CA GLY A 203 -8.25 -33.82 10.70
C GLY A 203 -7.84 -32.46 11.32
N ASN A 204 -7.44 -31.48 10.55
CA ASN A 204 -7.14 -30.15 11.09
C ASN A 204 -8.43 -29.31 11.18
N THR A 205 -8.94 -29.16 12.40
CA THR A 205 -10.15 -28.39 12.70
C THR A 205 -9.86 -26.94 13.15
N GLU A 206 -8.60 -26.61 13.40
CA GLU A 206 -8.19 -25.30 13.95
C GLU A 206 -7.94 -24.26 12.85
N ALA A 207 -7.53 -24.70 11.66
CA ALA A 207 -7.29 -23.81 10.55
C ALA A 207 -8.56 -23.03 10.16
N THR A 208 -8.46 -21.70 10.14
CA THR A 208 -9.55 -20.79 9.77
C THR A 208 -9.40 -20.22 8.37
N LYS A 209 -8.18 -20.23 7.81
CA LYS A 209 -7.87 -19.67 6.49
C LYS A 209 -6.71 -20.45 5.85
N VAL A 210 -6.75 -20.57 4.53
CA VAL A 210 -5.62 -21.04 3.71
C VAL A 210 -5.20 -19.90 2.81
N LEU A 211 -3.93 -19.55 2.85
CA LEU A 211 -3.37 -18.47 2.03
C LEU A 211 -2.56 -19.09 0.89
N PRO A 212 -2.91 -18.83 -0.38
CA PRO A 212 -2.04 -19.15 -1.48
C PRO A 212 -0.82 -18.22 -1.47
N SER A 213 0.34 -18.74 -1.77
CA SER A 213 1.55 -17.96 -1.98
C SER A 213 1.87 -17.88 -3.47
N VAL A 214 2.50 -16.79 -3.87
CA VAL A 214 2.98 -16.58 -5.23
C VAL A 214 4.38 -16.00 -5.18
N GLY A 215 5.25 -16.46 -6.07
CA GLY A 215 6.55 -15.88 -6.33
C GLY A 215 6.56 -15.21 -7.70
N ALA A 216 7.17 -14.04 -7.80
CA ALA A 216 7.37 -13.37 -9.08
C ALA A 216 8.60 -13.97 -9.78
N GLU A 217 8.48 -14.20 -11.09
CA GLU A 217 9.57 -14.64 -11.97
C GLU A 217 9.77 -13.63 -13.09
N GLN A 218 11.00 -13.52 -13.57
CA GLN A 218 11.33 -12.76 -14.76
C GLN A 218 11.59 -13.73 -15.90
N GLU A 219 10.92 -13.49 -17.03
CA GLU A 219 11.11 -14.23 -18.25
C GLU A 219 11.40 -13.26 -19.39
N TYR A 220 12.50 -13.46 -20.10
CA TYR A 220 12.89 -12.63 -21.23
C TYR A 220 13.67 -13.44 -22.27
N PHE A 221 13.52 -13.02 -23.51
CA PHE A 221 14.23 -13.59 -24.64
C PHE A 221 15.27 -12.60 -25.16
N LEU A 222 16.43 -13.11 -25.54
CA LEU A 222 17.40 -12.34 -26.32
C LEU A 222 16.97 -12.36 -27.79
N VAL A 223 16.79 -11.19 -28.38
CA VAL A 223 16.36 -11.02 -29.78
C VAL A 223 17.49 -10.38 -30.59
#